data_87951e3901df5ec5ce97409c549299e4
#
_entry.id   87951e3901df5ec5ce97409c549299e4
#
_cell.length_a   1.000
_cell.length_b   1.000
_cell.length_c   1.000
_cell.angle_alpha   90.00
_cell.angle_beta   90.00
_cell.angle_gamma   90.00
#
_symmetry.space_group_name_H-M   'P 1'
#
loop_
_entity.id
_entity.type
_entity.pdbx_description
1 polymer ?
#
loop_
_entity_poly.entity_id
_entity_poly.type
_entity_poly.pdbx_seq_one_letter_code
_entity_poly.pdbx_strand_id
1 'polypeptide(L)' 'MNPTVAAAEFVGDRLEITLRDQRMASASLSLFPRLAAATPEARRVWQPCAAGLGIHWPLIDEDLSIAGLLRSDRGAA' A
#
# COMPACT_ATOMS: atom_id res chain seq x y z
N MET A 1 -2.86 19.86 -0.69
CA MET A 1 -2.39 19.04 0.43
C MET A 1 -2.21 17.61 -0.03
N ASN A 2 -1.06 17.02 0.23
CA ASN A 2 -0.78 15.67 -0.24
C ASN A 2 -1.40 14.64 0.70
N PRO A 3 -2.05 13.61 0.17
CA PRO A 3 -2.57 12.54 1.00
C PRO A 3 -1.42 11.70 1.56
N THR A 4 -1.47 11.43 2.86
CA THR A 4 -0.47 10.61 3.52
C THR A 4 -1.13 9.38 4.13
N VAL A 5 -0.32 8.33 4.34
CA VAL A 5 -0.81 7.05 4.83
C VAL A 5 -1.20 7.14 6.30
N ALA A 6 -2.41 6.71 6.61
CA ALA A 6 -2.87 6.55 7.98
C ALA A 6 -2.88 5.08 8.40
N ALA A 7 -3.23 4.17 7.49
CA ALA A 7 -3.31 2.75 7.79
C ALA A 7 -3.18 1.93 6.52
N ALA A 8 -2.73 0.69 6.66
CA ALA A 8 -2.67 -0.26 5.55
C ALA A 8 -3.14 -1.61 6.07
N GLU A 9 -3.94 -2.30 5.26
CA GLU A 9 -4.57 -3.54 5.67
C GLU A 9 -4.64 -4.49 4.49
N PHE A 10 -4.48 -5.79 4.76
CA PHE A 10 -4.59 -6.81 3.74
C PHE A 10 -5.91 -7.55 3.93
N VAL A 11 -6.77 -7.50 2.93
CA VAL A 11 -8.09 -8.12 2.96
C VAL A 11 -8.16 -9.09 1.79
N GLY A 12 -8.08 -10.39 2.09
CA GLY A 12 -8.03 -11.40 1.04
C GLY A 12 -6.81 -11.20 0.17
N ASP A 13 -7.03 -11.05 -1.14
CA ASP A 13 -5.96 -10.81 -2.10
C ASP A 13 -5.81 -9.33 -2.47
N ARG A 14 -6.31 -8.44 -1.62
CA ARG A 14 -6.25 -7.01 -1.88
C ARG A 14 -5.51 -6.29 -0.76
N LEU A 15 -4.84 -5.21 -1.13
CA LEU A 15 -4.23 -4.27 -0.19
C LEU A 15 -5.12 -3.05 -0.12
N GLU A 16 -5.56 -2.68 1.09
CA GLU A 16 -6.38 -1.50 1.30
C GLU A 16 -5.63 -0.50 2.15
N ILE A 17 -5.54 0.73 1.66
CA ILE A 17 -4.81 1.79 2.33
C ILE A 17 -5.79 2.91 2.65
N THR A 18 -5.76 3.36 3.90
CA THR A 18 -6.53 4.51 4.34
C THR A 18 -5.59 5.70 4.45
N LEU A 19 -5.99 6.80 3.86
CA LEU A 19 -5.22 8.04 3.88
C LEU A 19 -5.73 8.94 5.01
N ARG A 20 -4.91 9.91 5.40
CA ARG A 20 -5.26 10.79 6.51
C ARG A 20 -6.44 11.69 6.22
N ASP A 21 -6.73 11.93 4.94
CA ASP A 21 -7.93 12.69 4.55
C ASP A 21 -9.16 11.79 4.45
N GLN A 22 -9.07 10.56 4.95
CA GLN A 22 -10.13 9.56 5.01
C GLN A 22 -10.48 8.93 3.68
N ARG A 23 -9.77 9.27 2.61
CA ARG A 23 -9.91 8.56 1.35
C ARG A 23 -9.26 7.19 1.48
N MET A 24 -9.74 6.26 0.68
CA MET A 24 -9.18 4.91 0.63
C MET A 24 -8.70 4.59 -0.77
N ALA A 25 -7.63 3.82 -0.83
CA ALA A 25 -7.11 3.30 -2.08
C ALA A 25 -6.92 1.81 -1.91
N SER A 26 -7.16 1.04 -2.97
CA SER A 26 -6.96 -0.40 -2.88
C SER A 26 -6.35 -0.90 -4.18
N ALA A 27 -5.69 -2.05 -4.09
CA ALA A 27 -5.05 -2.66 -5.24
C ALA A 27 -5.03 -4.17 -5.05
N SER A 28 -5.05 -4.88 -6.18
CA SER A 28 -4.89 -6.33 -6.16
C SER A 28 -3.45 -6.68 -5.83
N LEU A 29 -3.25 -7.68 -4.99
CA LEU A 29 -1.91 -8.15 -4.67
C LEU A 29 -1.19 -8.73 -5.88
N SER A 30 -1.91 -9.06 -6.94
CA SER A 30 -1.27 -9.53 -8.17
C SER A 30 -0.37 -8.47 -8.79
N LEU A 31 -0.57 -7.19 -8.44
CA LEU A 31 0.30 -6.10 -8.91
C LEU A 31 1.59 -6.01 -8.10
N PHE A 32 1.68 -6.70 -6.99
CA PHE A 32 2.83 -6.63 -6.09
C PHE A 32 3.26 -8.04 -5.69
N PRO A 33 4.01 -8.73 -6.58
CA PRO A 33 4.33 -10.15 -6.34
C PRO A 33 5.04 -10.41 -5.02
N ARG A 34 5.90 -9.50 -4.57
CA ARG A 34 6.59 -9.69 -3.30
C ARG A 34 5.64 -9.63 -2.12
N LEU A 35 4.66 -8.72 -2.18
CA LEU A 35 3.66 -8.65 -1.12
C LEU A 35 2.73 -9.86 -1.18
N ALA A 36 2.39 -10.32 -2.38
CA ALA A 36 1.53 -11.48 -2.53
C ALA A 36 2.18 -12.73 -1.96
N ALA A 37 3.51 -12.85 -2.11
CA ALA A 37 4.25 -14.00 -1.62
C ALA A 37 4.67 -13.88 -0.16
N ALA A 38 4.47 -12.73 0.47
CA ALA A 38 4.96 -12.46 1.81
C ALA A 38 4.10 -13.18 2.86
N THR A 39 4.75 -13.49 4.00
CA THR A 39 4.02 -14.03 5.14
C THR A 39 3.14 -12.95 5.77
N PRO A 40 2.10 -13.36 6.54
CA PRO A 40 1.31 -12.37 7.26
C PRO A 40 2.15 -11.50 8.20
N GLU A 41 3.18 -12.08 8.81
CA GLU A 41 4.06 -11.33 9.69
C GLU A 41 4.81 -10.24 8.93
N ALA A 42 5.35 -10.58 7.75
CA ALA A 42 6.08 -9.60 6.95
C ALA A 42 5.18 -8.47 6.47
N ARG A 43 3.93 -8.79 6.15
CA ARG A 43 2.97 -7.79 5.69
C ARG A 43 2.60 -6.79 6.79
N ARG A 44 2.66 -7.20 8.06
CA ARG A 44 2.31 -6.34 9.17
C ARG A 44 3.42 -5.38 9.54
N VAL A 45 4.65 -5.67 9.14
CA VAL A 45 5.79 -4.80 9.46
C VAL A 45 5.99 -3.83 8.30
N TRP A 46 5.33 -2.69 8.39
CA TRP A 46 5.45 -1.65 7.38
C TRP A 46 5.62 -0.30 8.07
N GLN A 47 6.15 0.65 7.33
CA GLN A 47 6.34 2.00 7.84
C GLN A 47 6.11 2.99 6.72
N PRO A 48 5.60 4.18 7.06
CA PRO A 48 5.49 5.25 6.08
C PRO A 48 6.88 5.68 5.63
N CYS A 49 6.99 6.04 4.36
CA CYS A 49 8.23 6.59 3.83
C CYS A 49 7.89 7.80 2.97
N ALA A 50 8.92 8.56 2.57
CA ALA A 50 8.73 9.74 1.75
C ALA A 50 7.72 10.70 2.37
N ALA A 51 7.87 10.97 3.67
CA ALA A 51 7.00 11.88 4.42
C ALA A 51 5.53 11.46 4.37
N GLY A 52 5.27 10.16 4.38
CA GLY A 52 3.91 9.63 4.37
C GLY A 52 3.30 9.46 2.99
N LEU A 53 4.06 9.74 1.93
CA LEU A 53 3.58 9.60 0.56
C LEU A 53 3.82 8.20 0.01
N GLY A 54 4.40 7.32 0.80
CA GLY A 54 4.65 5.94 0.40
C GLY A 54 4.66 5.01 1.60
N ILE A 55 4.77 3.72 1.32
CA ILE A 55 4.86 2.67 2.34
C ILE A 55 6.06 1.80 2.01
N HIS A 56 6.81 1.43 3.05
CA HIS A 56 7.96 0.54 2.92
C HIS A 56 7.75 -0.70 3.79
N TRP A 57 7.99 -1.87 3.22
CA TRP A 57 7.98 -3.14 3.93
C TRP A 57 9.41 -3.64 4.05
N PRO A 58 10.08 -3.41 5.19
CA PRO A 58 11.51 -3.71 5.31
C PRO A 58 11.85 -5.21 5.25
N LEU A 59 10.93 -6.08 5.66
CA LEU A 59 11.25 -7.51 5.68
C LEU A 59 11.26 -8.13 4.28
N ILE A 60 10.66 -7.48 3.30
CA ILE A 60 10.62 -7.99 1.93
C ILE A 60 11.18 -6.98 0.94
N ASP A 61 11.73 -5.87 1.45
CA ASP A 61 12.34 -4.83 0.63
C ASP A 61 11.40 -4.35 -0.47
N GLU A 62 10.17 -4.05 -0.10
CA GLU A 62 9.16 -3.60 -1.04
C GLU A 62 8.72 -2.19 -0.69
N ASP A 63 8.51 -1.36 -1.72
CA ASP A 63 8.05 0.01 -1.56
C ASP A 63 6.82 0.23 -2.42
N LEU A 64 5.95 1.13 -1.96
CA LEU A 64 4.75 1.47 -2.69
C LEU A 64 4.55 2.99 -2.62
N SER A 65 4.27 3.61 -3.77
CA SER A 65 3.96 5.03 -3.85
C SER A 65 2.45 5.22 -3.85
N ILE A 66 1.96 6.10 -2.98
CA ILE A 66 0.53 6.39 -2.92
C ILE A 66 0.06 6.97 -4.25
N ALA A 67 0.84 7.88 -4.84
CA ALA A 67 0.46 8.47 -6.12
C ALA A 67 0.38 7.41 -7.21
N GLY A 68 1.33 6.47 -7.22
CA GLY A 68 1.30 5.37 -8.18
C GLY A 68 0.10 4.48 -7.98
N LEU A 69 -0.23 4.19 -6.73
CA LEU A 69 -1.39 3.35 -6.41
C LEU A 69 -2.69 4.01 -6.87
N LEU A 70 -2.84 5.30 -6.61
CA LEU A 70 -4.05 6.02 -7.01
C LEU A 70 -4.20 6.04 -8.53
N ARG A 71 -3.09 6.19 -9.26
CA ARG A 71 -3.14 6.15 -10.72
C ARG A 71 -3.52 4.77 -11.22
N SER A 72 -2.98 3.71 -10.60
CA SER A 72 -3.32 2.35 -11.00
C SER A 72 -4.78 2.05 -10.77
N ASP A 73 -5.30 2.50 -9.63
CA ASP A 73 -6.70 2.28 -9.29
C ASP A 73 -7.61 2.95 -10.32
N ARG A 74 -7.27 4.17 -10.74
CA ARG A 74 -8.05 4.89 -11.74
C ARG A 74 -7.91 4.27 -13.12
N GLY A 75 -6.71 3.80 -13.44
CA GLY A 75 -6.46 3.18 -14.73
C GLY A 75 -7.17 1.86 -14.89
N ALA A 76 -7.51 1.19 -13.80
CA ALA A 76 -8.22 -0.08 -13.84
C ALA A 76 -9.70 0.10 -14.17
N ALA A 77 -10.19 1.30 -14.09
CA ALA A 77 -11.62 1.57 -14.33
C ALA A 77 -12.00 1.53 -15.82
#